data_c6103c011f5a9b74c8e1d1a705b17c04
#
_entry.id   c6103c011f5a9b74c8e1d1a705b17c04
#
_cell.length_a   1.000
_cell.length_b   1.000
_cell.length_c   1.000
_cell.angle_alpha   90.00
_cell.angle_beta   90.00
_cell.angle_gamma   90.00
#
_symmetry.space_group_name_H-M   'P 1'
#
loop_
_entity.id
_entity.type
_entity.pdbx_description
1 polymer ?
#
loop_
_entity_poly.entity_id
_entity_poly.type
_entity_poly.pdbx_seq_one_letter_code
_entity_poly.pdbx_strand_id
1 'polypeptide(L)'
;VSNKSSAGAVFVQDDWKATSRLTIGAGLRWEWTVPYSERQNRNMFTCFTCASGITVPGVGPLMGTMILASPTDRHANSSIFDLGPRLSFAYRLTGTTVIHAGAGLYHGMSFATNWQYGGGAWQSFANSPSSLNGGITQLATMGNPFPLGFNLPQQGKYGPLSLLGYYAENHGSNTFRVSNIYQWNMGIQHQWGSTMLEADYVGNRGTHMPWNYSTENRDYINAVNRVKYGSAGLANLVPNPFLYLFQGPQRLFDAPGSIYNNPTIPQINLLRPYPQYDGGFLGFPLFVANSSYHSLQVRFEKRAAKGLSFVGNYTFSKFLDNSDAGGNAWIGGGGGAGIGFVGSPQDFTNLALEKSVSANDTPQRLTFAVIYDLPFGRGQRFGTNMNRVVDGVVGGWRLTPFVTFQSGQPISVDMANQRLADGHQRPNLIGNPCSGASLDAIANGTASYFNNSAFANPGDQIDGTAPRYLSNCRVPGIANLDLSIAKKFNIKENMFIEVRGDFFNALNNPRFGAPAANSNDGTGWGADGFGGIFYQENQPRHGQIGIHFVF
;
A
#
# COMPACT_ATOMS: atom_id res chain seq x y z
N VAL A 1 -20.27 -18.31 -9.26
CA VAL A 1 -19.09 -18.88 -8.59
C VAL A 1 -19.37 -18.89 -7.10
N SER A 2 -19.21 -20.04 -6.43
CA SER A 2 -19.39 -20.18 -4.98
C SER A 2 -18.07 -20.60 -4.35
N ASN A 3 -17.37 -19.65 -3.77
CA ASN A 3 -16.09 -19.88 -3.14
C ASN A 3 -16.24 -20.12 -1.64
N LYS A 4 -15.40 -21.01 -1.10
CA LYS A 4 -15.32 -21.33 0.32
C LYS A 4 -13.86 -21.28 0.76
N SER A 5 -13.60 -20.61 1.87
CA SER A 5 -12.35 -20.65 2.62
C SER A 5 -12.65 -21.09 4.04
N SER A 6 -11.68 -21.64 4.72
CA SER A 6 -11.78 -22.00 6.15
C SER A 6 -10.54 -21.52 6.88
N ALA A 7 -10.75 -20.85 8.00
CA ALA A 7 -9.67 -20.46 8.90
C ALA A 7 -10.12 -20.71 10.34
N GLY A 8 -9.16 -21.00 11.20
CA GLY A 8 -9.43 -21.19 12.61
C GLY A 8 -8.15 -20.99 13.42
N ALA A 9 -8.34 -20.87 14.74
CA ALA A 9 -7.24 -20.69 15.65
C ALA A 9 -7.58 -21.26 17.04
N VAL A 10 -6.57 -21.76 17.71
CA VAL A 10 -6.60 -22.14 19.14
C VAL A 10 -5.45 -21.44 19.82
N PHE A 11 -5.65 -20.99 21.04
CA PHE A 11 -4.58 -20.35 21.81
C PHE A 11 -4.62 -20.74 23.28
N VAL A 12 -3.45 -20.64 23.90
CA VAL A 12 -3.25 -20.68 25.35
C VAL A 12 -2.41 -19.47 25.74
N GLN A 13 -2.80 -18.81 26.82
CA GLN A 13 -2.08 -17.64 27.35
C GLN A 13 -2.20 -17.64 28.86
N ASP A 14 -1.14 -17.21 29.53
CA ASP A 14 -1.08 -17.01 30.97
C ASP A 14 -0.35 -15.71 31.30
N ASP A 15 -0.85 -14.99 32.31
CA ASP A 15 -0.24 -13.79 32.88
C ASP A 15 0.15 -14.06 34.33
N TRP A 16 1.38 -14.46 34.52
CA TRP A 16 1.93 -14.87 35.80
C TRP A 16 2.56 -13.71 36.56
N LYS A 17 2.05 -13.45 37.76
CA LYS A 17 2.69 -12.52 38.72
C LYS A 17 3.82 -13.24 39.45
N ALA A 18 5.00 -13.29 38.82
CA ALA A 18 6.18 -14.00 39.35
C ALA A 18 6.66 -13.43 40.69
N THR A 19 6.50 -12.11 40.89
CA THR A 19 6.76 -11.42 42.16
C THR A 19 5.76 -10.26 42.33
N SER A 20 5.83 -9.55 43.48
CA SER A 20 5.05 -8.31 43.67
C SER A 20 5.42 -7.19 42.70
N ARG A 21 6.56 -7.32 42.00
CA ARG A 21 7.10 -6.32 41.07
C ARG A 21 7.20 -6.80 39.63
N LEU A 22 7.11 -8.10 39.38
CA LEU A 22 7.31 -8.70 38.05
C LEU A 22 6.08 -9.46 37.62
N THR A 23 5.54 -9.09 36.47
CA THR A 23 4.53 -9.86 35.74
C THR A 23 5.12 -10.34 34.43
N ILE A 24 4.92 -11.59 34.09
CA ILE A 24 5.36 -12.23 32.85
C ILE A 24 4.11 -12.74 32.15
N GLY A 25 3.90 -12.36 30.90
CA GLY A 25 2.86 -12.92 30.03
C GLY A 25 3.49 -13.85 28.99
N ALA A 26 2.97 -15.03 28.84
CA ALA A 26 3.39 -15.99 27.82
C ALA A 26 2.17 -16.57 27.12
N GLY A 27 2.24 -16.68 25.80
CA GLY A 27 1.15 -17.23 25.02
C GLY A 27 1.64 -17.95 23.78
N LEU A 28 0.86 -18.92 23.35
CA LEU A 28 1.04 -19.61 22.09
C LEU A 28 -0.30 -19.68 21.38
N ARG A 29 -0.30 -19.27 20.12
CA ARG A 29 -1.46 -19.35 19.23
C ARG A 29 -1.11 -20.24 18.06
N TRP A 30 -1.95 -21.21 17.78
CA TRP A 30 -1.91 -22.03 16.58
C TRP A 30 -3.04 -21.60 15.65
N GLU A 31 -2.68 -21.30 14.42
CA GLU A 31 -3.62 -20.88 13.38
C GLU A 31 -3.53 -21.80 12.17
N TRP A 32 -4.63 -21.91 11.46
CA TRP A 32 -4.66 -22.58 10.16
C TRP A 32 -5.54 -21.80 9.19
N THR A 33 -5.11 -21.77 7.95
CA THR A 33 -5.85 -21.14 6.86
C THR A 33 -5.86 -22.07 5.66
N VAL A 34 -7.05 -22.38 5.18
CA VAL A 34 -7.26 -23.13 3.93
C VAL A 34 -7.70 -22.12 2.87
N PRO A 35 -6.94 -21.96 1.79
CA PRO A 35 -7.29 -21.06 0.70
C PRO A 35 -8.65 -21.40 0.09
N TYR A 36 -9.14 -20.51 -0.75
CA TYR A 36 -10.43 -20.68 -1.39
C TYR A 36 -10.48 -21.94 -2.27
N SER A 37 -11.56 -22.71 -2.10
CA SER A 37 -12.00 -23.73 -3.03
C SER A 37 -13.32 -23.32 -3.66
N GLU A 38 -13.51 -23.60 -4.95
CA GLU A 38 -14.76 -23.38 -5.65
C GLU A 38 -15.60 -24.66 -5.61
N ARG A 39 -16.91 -24.50 -5.41
CA ARG A 39 -17.85 -25.61 -5.17
C ARG A 39 -17.84 -26.70 -6.27
N GLN A 40 -17.62 -26.28 -7.51
CA GLN A 40 -17.64 -27.16 -8.68
C GLN A 40 -16.24 -27.43 -9.25
N ASN A 41 -15.17 -27.16 -8.47
CA ASN A 41 -13.76 -27.31 -8.85
C ASN A 41 -13.38 -26.50 -10.10
N ARG A 42 -13.89 -25.28 -10.22
CA ARG A 42 -13.62 -24.36 -11.35
C ARG A 42 -12.44 -23.44 -11.10
N ASN A 43 -11.62 -23.72 -10.10
CA ASN A 43 -10.39 -22.98 -9.86
C ASN A 43 -9.27 -23.47 -10.77
N MET A 44 -8.40 -22.55 -11.13
CA MET A 44 -7.13 -22.82 -11.79
C MET A 44 -6.03 -22.15 -10.98
N PHE A 45 -4.87 -22.77 -10.95
CA PHE A 45 -3.68 -22.27 -10.29
C PHE A 45 -2.51 -22.24 -11.24
N THR A 46 -1.72 -21.19 -11.18
CA THR A 46 -0.48 -21.09 -11.94
C THR A 46 0.62 -21.86 -11.22
N CYS A 47 1.28 -22.78 -11.92
CA CYS A 47 2.49 -23.43 -11.45
C CYS A 47 3.68 -22.98 -12.29
N PHE A 48 4.52 -22.12 -11.74
CA PHE A 48 5.69 -21.57 -12.44
C PHE A 48 6.80 -22.60 -12.66
N THR A 49 6.92 -23.59 -11.79
CA THR A 49 7.99 -24.58 -11.77
C THR A 49 7.59 -25.95 -12.28
N CYS A 50 6.33 -26.13 -12.70
CA CYS A 50 5.87 -27.38 -13.28
C CYS A 50 6.26 -27.45 -14.76
N ALA A 51 6.62 -28.65 -15.23
CA ALA A 51 6.82 -28.89 -16.65
C ALA A 51 5.46 -28.75 -17.38
N SER A 52 5.44 -28.02 -18.49
CA SER A 52 4.22 -27.84 -19.28
C SER A 52 3.82 -29.09 -20.07
N GLY A 53 4.73 -30.02 -20.25
CA GLY A 53 4.57 -31.15 -21.17
C GLY A 53 4.75 -30.79 -22.65
N ILE A 54 5.10 -29.54 -22.95
CA ILE A 54 5.30 -29.02 -24.31
C ILE A 54 6.81 -28.96 -24.61
N THR A 55 7.20 -29.48 -25.77
CA THR A 55 8.55 -29.28 -26.32
C THR A 55 8.42 -28.56 -27.65
N VAL A 56 9.11 -27.43 -27.78
CA VAL A 56 9.02 -26.55 -28.95
C VAL A 56 10.32 -26.68 -29.76
N PRO A 57 10.24 -26.95 -31.07
CA PRO A 57 11.42 -27.02 -31.93
C PRO A 57 12.23 -25.73 -31.86
N GLY A 58 13.53 -25.86 -31.59
CA GLY A 58 14.45 -24.71 -31.49
C GLY A 58 14.39 -23.94 -30.15
N VAL A 59 13.42 -24.22 -29.28
CA VAL A 59 13.30 -23.61 -27.94
C VAL A 59 13.58 -24.65 -26.84
N GLY A 60 13.06 -25.85 -26.99
CA GLY A 60 13.20 -26.94 -26.00
C GLY A 60 11.94 -27.21 -25.17
N PRO A 61 12.06 -27.96 -24.06
CA PRO A 61 10.95 -28.22 -23.16
C PRO A 61 10.57 -26.96 -22.38
N LEU A 62 9.27 -26.68 -22.31
CA LEU A 62 8.74 -25.49 -21.66
C LEU A 62 8.33 -25.77 -20.20
N MET A 63 8.62 -24.81 -19.37
CA MET A 63 8.15 -24.77 -17.97
C MET A 63 6.94 -23.85 -17.85
N GLY A 64 6.22 -23.99 -16.73
CA GLY A 64 5.03 -23.20 -16.45
C GLY A 64 3.78 -23.81 -17.05
N THR A 65 2.79 -24.07 -16.20
CA THR A 65 1.51 -24.67 -16.63
C THR A 65 0.39 -24.29 -15.68
N MET A 66 -0.84 -24.53 -16.10
CA MET A 66 -2.02 -24.40 -15.27
C MET A 66 -2.33 -25.73 -14.57
N ILE A 67 -2.66 -25.64 -13.29
CA ILE A 67 -3.22 -26.74 -12.48
C ILE A 67 -4.70 -26.45 -12.32
N LEU A 68 -5.56 -27.37 -12.78
CA LEU A 68 -6.99 -27.27 -12.56
C LEU A 68 -7.35 -27.97 -11.24
N ALA A 69 -8.22 -27.32 -10.47
CA ALA A 69 -8.76 -27.96 -9.27
C ALA A 69 -9.48 -29.28 -9.61
N SER A 70 -9.32 -30.24 -8.72
CA SER A 70 -9.97 -31.56 -8.82
C SER A 70 -10.74 -31.85 -7.52
N PRO A 71 -11.57 -32.89 -7.46
CA PRO A 71 -12.24 -33.28 -6.21
C PRO A 71 -11.29 -33.56 -5.05
N THR A 72 -10.07 -34.00 -5.33
CA THR A 72 -9.03 -34.34 -4.35
C THR A 72 -8.05 -33.20 -4.09
N ASP A 73 -7.94 -32.24 -5.02
CA ASP A 73 -7.03 -31.09 -4.93
C ASP A 73 -7.79 -29.82 -5.36
N ARG A 74 -8.51 -29.23 -4.43
CA ARG A 74 -9.51 -28.18 -4.68
C ARG A 74 -8.99 -26.77 -4.52
N HIS A 75 -7.83 -26.59 -3.91
CA HIS A 75 -7.28 -25.28 -3.55
C HIS A 75 -5.75 -25.29 -3.66
N ALA A 76 -5.15 -24.10 -3.65
CA ALA A 76 -3.71 -23.93 -3.49
C ALA A 76 -3.23 -24.56 -2.16
N ASN A 77 -1.91 -24.70 -2.02
CA ASN A 77 -1.32 -25.18 -0.77
C ASN A 77 -1.88 -24.43 0.44
N SER A 78 -2.30 -25.15 1.47
CA SER A 78 -2.79 -24.56 2.70
C SER A 78 -1.68 -24.35 3.71
N SER A 79 -1.82 -23.31 4.54
CA SER A 79 -1.00 -23.12 5.74
C SER A 79 -1.79 -23.66 6.93
N ILE A 80 -1.40 -24.82 7.43
CA ILE A 80 -2.14 -25.51 8.48
C ILE A 80 -1.40 -25.55 9.82
N PHE A 81 -0.20 -24.97 9.89
CA PHE A 81 0.63 -25.01 11.10
C PHE A 81 1.37 -23.69 11.34
N ASP A 82 0.60 -22.63 11.60
CA ASP A 82 1.14 -21.31 11.88
C ASP A 82 1.15 -21.07 13.39
N LEU A 83 2.34 -21.16 14.00
CA LEU A 83 2.54 -20.97 15.44
C LEU A 83 2.96 -19.54 15.74
N GLY A 84 2.16 -18.83 16.53
CA GLY A 84 2.38 -17.46 16.96
C GLY A 84 2.74 -17.38 18.47
N PRO A 85 4.02 -17.56 18.85
CA PRO A 85 4.47 -17.35 20.22
C PRO A 85 4.42 -15.87 20.58
N ARG A 86 4.11 -15.58 21.85
CA ARG A 86 4.08 -14.24 22.42
C ARG A 86 4.69 -14.27 23.81
N LEU A 87 5.52 -13.28 24.11
CA LEU A 87 6.15 -13.10 25.41
C LEU A 87 6.11 -11.63 25.79
N SER A 88 5.80 -11.35 27.06
CA SER A 88 5.86 -10.00 27.59
C SER A 88 6.30 -10.02 29.04
N PHE A 89 6.86 -8.90 29.49
CA PHE A 89 7.09 -8.68 30.91
C PHE A 89 6.85 -7.22 31.28
N ALA A 90 6.44 -7.00 32.53
CA ALA A 90 6.36 -5.69 33.15
C ALA A 90 7.03 -5.76 34.51
N TYR A 91 8.02 -4.90 34.72
CA TYR A 91 8.79 -4.84 35.96
C TYR A 91 8.66 -3.47 36.62
N ARG A 92 8.14 -3.46 37.84
CA ARG A 92 8.05 -2.24 38.64
C ARG A 92 9.41 -2.01 39.31
N LEU A 93 10.21 -1.11 38.71
CA LEU A 93 11.55 -0.75 39.20
C LEU A 93 11.45 0.01 40.54
N THR A 94 10.54 1.00 40.58
CA THR A 94 10.21 1.77 41.78
C THR A 94 8.71 1.90 41.96
N GLY A 95 8.23 2.60 42.98
CA GLY A 95 6.80 2.91 43.15
C GLY A 95 6.18 3.69 41.97
N THR A 96 7.02 4.41 41.21
CA THR A 96 6.63 5.34 40.14
C THR A 96 7.23 5.01 38.77
N THR A 97 8.09 3.99 38.68
CA THR A 97 8.77 3.61 37.44
C THR A 97 8.46 2.16 37.07
N VAL A 98 8.06 1.94 35.84
CA VAL A 98 7.82 0.62 35.24
C VAL A 98 8.65 0.49 33.98
N ILE A 99 9.30 -0.66 33.81
CA ILE A 99 9.91 -1.10 32.56
C ILE A 99 9.05 -2.22 32.01
N HIS A 100 8.76 -2.19 30.72
CA HIS A 100 8.01 -3.23 30.05
C HIS A 100 8.63 -3.59 28.72
N ALA A 101 8.44 -4.82 28.29
CA ALA A 101 8.80 -5.26 26.95
C ALA A 101 7.89 -6.41 26.52
N GLY A 102 7.78 -6.57 25.21
CA GLY A 102 7.04 -7.66 24.61
C GLY A 102 7.58 -7.99 23.24
N ALA A 103 7.40 -9.24 22.85
CA ALA A 103 7.67 -9.72 21.50
C ALA A 103 6.65 -10.79 21.12
N GLY A 104 6.32 -10.85 19.82
CA GLY A 104 5.41 -11.86 19.32
C GLY A 104 5.50 -12.04 17.82
N LEU A 105 5.11 -13.25 17.40
CA LEU A 105 4.90 -13.58 16.00
C LEU A 105 3.39 -13.65 15.75
N TYR A 106 2.98 -12.94 14.71
CA TYR A 106 1.60 -12.88 14.25
C TYR A 106 1.53 -13.32 12.80
N HIS A 107 0.47 -14.02 12.47
CA HIS A 107 0.21 -14.46 11.10
C HIS A 107 -0.88 -13.60 10.50
N GLY A 108 -0.58 -13.03 9.32
CA GLY A 108 -1.57 -12.25 8.58
C GLY A 108 -2.53 -13.19 7.89
N MET A 109 -3.82 -13.06 8.15
CA MET A 109 -4.83 -13.74 7.33
C MET A 109 -4.80 -13.10 5.94
N SER A 110 -4.07 -13.71 5.04
CA SER A 110 -4.17 -13.38 3.63
C SER A 110 -5.44 -14.04 3.09
N PHE A 111 -6.58 -13.42 3.32
CA PHE A 111 -7.71 -13.71 2.46
C PHE A 111 -7.30 -13.21 1.09
N ALA A 112 -7.02 -14.16 0.22
CA ALA A 112 -6.88 -13.82 -1.17
C ALA A 112 -8.14 -13.04 -1.55
N THR A 113 -7.92 -11.79 -1.90
CA THR A 113 -8.96 -10.83 -2.14
C THR A 113 -9.90 -11.31 -3.24
N ASN A 114 -11.14 -10.99 -3.11
CA ASN A 114 -12.34 -11.37 -3.82
C ASN A 114 -12.32 -11.39 -5.36
N TRP A 115 -11.20 -11.18 -6.02
CA TRP A 115 -11.26 -10.75 -7.41
C TRP A 115 -11.23 -11.88 -8.44
N GLN A 116 -10.76 -13.11 -8.12
CA GLN A 116 -10.39 -13.96 -9.26
C GLN A 116 -10.43 -15.46 -9.03
N TYR A 117 -11.48 -15.92 -8.42
CA TYR A 117 -11.71 -17.34 -8.27
C TYR A 117 -12.77 -17.85 -9.24
N GLY A 118 -12.40 -17.91 -10.44
CA GLY A 118 -12.98 -18.67 -11.51
C GLY A 118 -11.89 -18.76 -12.53
N GLY A 119 -11.26 -19.90 -12.69
CA GLY A 119 -10.12 -20.03 -13.58
C GLY A 119 -10.45 -19.52 -14.96
N GLY A 120 -9.50 -18.87 -15.64
CA GLY A 120 -9.70 -18.31 -16.98
C GLY A 120 -10.25 -19.30 -18.01
N ALA A 121 -10.02 -20.61 -17.79
CA ALA A 121 -10.66 -21.64 -18.61
C ALA A 121 -12.19 -21.72 -18.45
N TRP A 122 -12.75 -21.15 -17.39
CA TRP A 122 -14.18 -21.15 -17.10
C TRP A 122 -14.86 -19.82 -17.41
N GLN A 123 -14.07 -18.83 -17.81
CA GLN A 123 -14.54 -17.51 -18.21
C GLN A 123 -14.26 -17.30 -19.69
N SER A 124 -15.09 -16.52 -20.34
CA SER A 124 -14.90 -16.10 -21.72
C SER A 124 -15.34 -14.65 -21.83
N PHE A 125 -14.55 -13.86 -22.54
CA PHE A 125 -14.89 -12.51 -22.91
C PHE A 125 -15.26 -12.50 -24.40
N ALA A 126 -16.50 -12.13 -24.72
CA ALA A 126 -16.90 -11.88 -26.09
C ALA A 126 -16.69 -10.40 -26.38
N ASN A 127 -15.74 -10.09 -27.23
CA ASN A 127 -15.59 -8.76 -27.80
C ASN A 127 -16.44 -8.66 -29.04
N SER A 128 -17.40 -7.75 -29.05
CA SER A 128 -18.20 -7.46 -30.24
C SER A 128 -17.75 -6.11 -30.80
N PRO A 129 -16.83 -6.10 -31.78
CA PRO A 129 -16.43 -4.86 -32.40
C PRO A 129 -17.64 -4.24 -33.14
N SER A 130 -17.79 -2.94 -32.99
CA SER A 130 -18.85 -2.21 -33.72
C SER A 130 -18.65 -2.24 -35.22
N SER A 131 -17.41 -2.42 -35.65
CA SER A 131 -17.00 -2.50 -37.06
C SER A 131 -15.71 -3.29 -37.21
N LEU A 132 -15.50 -3.98 -38.32
CA LEU A 132 -14.25 -4.66 -38.70
C LEU A 132 -13.39 -3.84 -39.68
N ASN A 133 -13.87 -2.71 -40.16
CA ASN A 133 -13.24 -1.91 -41.21
C ASN A 133 -13.13 -0.42 -40.82
N GLY A 134 -12.75 -0.14 -39.56
CA GLY A 134 -12.49 1.20 -39.12
C GLY A 134 -13.72 2.10 -38.98
N GLY A 135 -14.89 1.53 -38.75
CA GLY A 135 -16.14 2.30 -38.58
C GLY A 135 -16.95 2.52 -39.85
N ILE A 136 -16.47 2.03 -41.00
CA ILE A 136 -17.17 2.22 -42.28
C ILE A 136 -18.46 1.39 -42.35
N THR A 137 -18.44 0.16 -41.86
CA THR A 137 -19.61 -0.71 -41.86
C THR A 137 -19.95 -1.16 -40.46
N GLN A 138 -21.17 -0.89 -40.03
CA GLN A 138 -21.65 -1.35 -38.71
C GLN A 138 -21.80 -2.88 -38.73
N LEU A 139 -21.15 -3.55 -37.79
CA LEU A 139 -21.21 -4.99 -37.63
C LEU A 139 -22.23 -5.40 -36.56
N ALA A 140 -22.13 -4.78 -35.38
CA ALA A 140 -23.00 -5.07 -34.25
C ALA A 140 -24.16 -4.07 -34.17
N THR A 141 -25.34 -4.53 -33.78
CA THR A 141 -26.55 -3.72 -33.58
C THR A 141 -27.13 -4.02 -32.19
N MET A 142 -28.01 -3.15 -31.69
CA MET A 142 -28.73 -3.42 -30.44
C MET A 142 -29.59 -4.70 -30.53
N GLY A 143 -30.12 -5.04 -31.70
CA GLY A 143 -30.87 -6.28 -31.92
C GLY A 143 -30.00 -7.52 -32.09
N ASN A 144 -28.76 -7.35 -32.52
CA ASN A 144 -27.75 -8.41 -32.59
C ASN A 144 -26.39 -7.89 -32.11
N PRO A 145 -26.18 -7.83 -30.79
CA PRO A 145 -24.97 -7.29 -30.21
C PRO A 145 -23.75 -8.21 -30.39
N PHE A 146 -23.95 -9.48 -30.71
CA PHE A 146 -22.87 -10.46 -30.90
C PHE A 146 -22.99 -11.18 -32.25
N PRO A 147 -22.81 -10.47 -33.38
CA PRO A 147 -23.00 -11.05 -34.71
C PRO A 147 -22.01 -12.17 -35.06
N LEU A 148 -20.85 -12.19 -34.38
CA LEU A 148 -19.83 -13.24 -34.50
C LEU A 148 -20.04 -14.41 -33.52
N GLY A 149 -21.12 -14.35 -32.70
CA GLY A 149 -21.38 -15.33 -31.66
C GLY A 149 -20.57 -15.08 -30.36
N PHE A 150 -20.72 -15.99 -29.43
CA PHE A 150 -19.98 -15.97 -28.14
C PHE A 150 -18.78 -16.91 -28.20
N ASN A 151 -17.66 -16.47 -27.71
CA ASN A 151 -16.55 -17.36 -27.40
C ASN A 151 -16.93 -18.20 -26.17
N LEU A 152 -17.06 -19.50 -26.35
CA LEU A 152 -17.37 -20.41 -25.25
C LEU A 152 -16.11 -20.64 -24.38
N PRO A 153 -16.23 -20.65 -23.03
CA PRO A 153 -15.10 -20.96 -22.18
C PRO A 153 -14.59 -22.38 -22.43
N GLN A 154 -13.30 -22.58 -22.26
CA GLN A 154 -12.63 -23.88 -22.48
C GLN A 154 -13.11 -24.96 -21.50
N GLN A 155 -13.65 -24.57 -20.35
CA GLN A 155 -14.26 -25.45 -19.34
C GLN A 155 -13.32 -26.58 -18.84
N GLY A 156 -12.03 -26.31 -18.75
CA GLY A 156 -11.03 -27.30 -18.34
C GLY A 156 -10.75 -28.39 -19.38
N LYS A 157 -11.31 -28.29 -20.57
CA LYS A 157 -11.15 -29.29 -21.65
C LYS A 157 -9.70 -29.58 -22.00
N TYR A 158 -8.84 -28.57 -21.89
CA TYR A 158 -7.43 -28.68 -22.23
C TYR A 158 -6.53 -28.97 -21.02
N GLY A 159 -7.08 -29.08 -19.82
CA GLY A 159 -6.31 -29.37 -18.61
C GLY A 159 -5.15 -28.38 -18.41
N PRO A 160 -3.93 -28.91 -18.17
CA PRO A 160 -2.73 -28.07 -18.02
C PRO A 160 -2.38 -27.21 -19.23
N LEU A 161 -2.89 -27.56 -20.41
CA LEU A 161 -2.70 -26.81 -21.66
C LEU A 161 -3.71 -25.68 -21.85
N SER A 162 -4.55 -25.40 -20.86
CA SER A 162 -5.48 -24.29 -20.90
C SER A 162 -4.75 -22.96 -21.01
N LEU A 163 -5.32 -22.02 -21.76
CA LEU A 163 -4.84 -20.66 -21.96
C LEU A 163 -3.52 -20.54 -22.76
N LEU A 164 -3.04 -21.59 -23.38
CA LEU A 164 -1.91 -21.47 -24.32
C LEU A 164 -2.23 -20.47 -25.43
N GLY A 165 -1.30 -19.61 -25.75
CA GLY A 165 -1.46 -18.56 -26.76
C GLY A 165 -2.25 -17.34 -26.30
N TYR A 166 -2.68 -17.29 -25.04
CA TYR A 166 -3.34 -16.15 -24.43
C TYR A 166 -2.46 -15.50 -23.36
N TYR A 167 -2.78 -14.26 -23.05
CA TYR A 167 -2.34 -13.63 -21.81
C TYR A 167 -3.03 -14.35 -20.64
N ALA A 168 -2.27 -15.15 -19.88
CA ALA A 168 -2.80 -15.96 -18.81
C ALA A 168 -2.95 -15.13 -17.53
N GLU A 169 -4.01 -14.34 -17.48
CA GLU A 169 -4.29 -13.38 -16.43
C GLU A 169 -5.05 -14.01 -15.26
N ASN A 170 -4.73 -13.58 -14.06
CA ASN A 170 -5.57 -13.67 -12.87
C ASN A 170 -5.84 -15.08 -12.32
N HIS A 171 -4.82 -15.89 -12.26
CA HIS A 171 -4.94 -17.23 -11.68
C HIS A 171 -4.19 -17.28 -10.35
N GLY A 172 -4.80 -17.91 -9.33
CA GLY A 172 -4.16 -18.15 -8.06
C GLY A 172 -2.83 -18.87 -8.26
N SER A 173 -1.78 -18.47 -7.53
CA SER A 173 -0.57 -19.28 -7.46
C SER A 173 -0.85 -20.56 -6.66
N ASN A 174 -0.25 -21.68 -7.06
CA ASN A 174 -0.27 -22.90 -6.24
C ASN A 174 0.55 -22.76 -4.96
N THR A 175 1.35 -21.68 -4.82
CA THR A 175 2.18 -21.40 -3.63
C THR A 175 1.50 -20.38 -2.72
N PHE A 176 0.62 -20.84 -1.86
CA PHE A 176 0.07 -20.01 -0.79
C PHE A 176 1.03 -20.00 0.40
N ARG A 177 1.27 -18.81 0.95
CA ARG A 177 1.99 -18.61 2.21
C ARG A 177 1.26 -17.60 3.07
N VAL A 178 1.33 -17.79 4.39
CA VAL A 178 0.82 -16.81 5.35
C VAL A 178 1.90 -15.79 5.61
N SER A 179 1.51 -14.51 5.68
CA SER A 179 2.41 -13.43 6.06
C SER A 179 2.82 -13.57 7.52
N ASN A 180 4.10 -13.42 7.81
CA ASN A 180 4.63 -13.42 9.15
C ASN A 180 4.94 -11.99 9.59
N ILE A 181 4.42 -11.58 10.74
CA ILE A 181 4.61 -10.26 11.32
C ILE A 181 5.26 -10.43 12.69
N TYR A 182 6.54 -10.11 12.78
CA TYR A 182 7.29 -10.07 14.01
C TYR A 182 7.13 -8.68 14.61
N GLN A 183 6.67 -8.59 15.85
CA GLN A 183 6.52 -7.33 16.56
C GLN A 183 7.26 -7.41 17.89
N TRP A 184 7.90 -6.33 18.29
CA TRP A 184 8.54 -6.21 19.59
C TRP A 184 8.52 -4.76 20.07
N ASN A 185 8.49 -4.60 21.35
CA ASN A 185 8.61 -3.29 22.01
C ASN A 185 9.39 -3.41 23.31
N MET A 186 10.00 -2.31 23.70
CA MET A 186 10.61 -2.13 25.02
C MET A 186 10.49 -0.68 25.43
N GLY A 187 9.99 -0.44 26.64
CA GLY A 187 9.74 0.90 27.11
C GLY A 187 9.94 1.08 28.59
N ILE A 188 10.01 2.36 28.95
CA ILE A 188 10.06 2.83 30.33
C ILE A 188 9.01 3.90 30.54
N GLN A 189 8.26 3.76 31.62
CA GLN A 189 7.27 4.72 32.07
C GLN A 189 7.66 5.25 33.46
N HIS A 190 7.62 6.57 33.62
CA HIS A 190 7.84 7.20 34.91
C HIS A 190 6.77 8.24 35.23
N GLN A 191 6.32 8.26 36.49
CA GLN A 191 5.29 9.18 36.97
C GLN A 191 5.80 10.10 38.04
N TRP A 192 5.60 11.42 37.86
CA TRP A 192 5.87 12.48 38.84
C TRP A 192 4.54 13.14 39.24
N GLY A 193 4.00 12.76 40.37
CA GLY A 193 2.68 13.28 40.79
C GLY A 193 1.61 13.07 39.74
N SER A 194 1.10 14.15 39.14
CA SER A 194 0.09 14.11 38.09
C SER A 194 0.65 14.01 36.64
N THR A 195 1.96 13.95 36.50
CA THR A 195 2.64 13.94 35.19
C THR A 195 3.27 12.58 34.94
N MET A 196 3.15 12.07 33.72
CA MET A 196 3.71 10.81 33.26
C MET A 196 4.55 11.05 31.99
N LEU A 197 5.70 10.41 31.94
CA LEU A 197 6.51 10.27 30.74
C LEU A 197 6.68 8.78 30.43
N GLU A 198 6.47 8.41 29.17
CA GLU A 198 6.69 7.08 28.65
C GLU A 198 7.55 7.18 27.38
N ALA A 199 8.52 6.31 27.24
CA ALA A 199 9.38 6.22 26.08
C ALA A 199 9.51 4.75 25.66
N ASP A 200 9.09 4.45 24.44
CA ASP A 200 9.06 3.11 23.87
C ASP A 200 9.88 3.02 22.61
N TYR A 201 10.70 2.01 22.50
CA TYR A 201 11.19 1.52 21.24
C TYR A 201 10.23 0.45 20.71
N VAL A 202 9.73 0.64 19.49
CA VAL A 202 8.81 -0.30 18.83
C VAL A 202 9.42 -0.74 17.50
N GLY A 203 9.48 -2.05 17.29
CA GLY A 203 9.94 -2.64 16.05
C GLY A 203 8.90 -3.59 15.45
N ASN A 204 8.90 -3.64 14.12
CA ASN A 204 8.06 -4.56 13.36
C ASN A 204 8.82 -5.04 12.13
N ARG A 205 8.69 -6.33 11.79
CA ARG A 205 9.19 -6.90 10.55
C ARG A 205 8.12 -7.79 9.92
N GLY A 206 7.73 -7.45 8.70
CA GLY A 206 6.89 -8.30 7.86
C GLY A 206 7.74 -9.14 6.91
N THR A 207 7.40 -10.42 6.76
CA THR A 207 7.97 -11.32 5.75
C THR A 207 6.87 -12.12 5.09
N HIS A 208 7.10 -12.57 3.87
CA HIS A 208 6.07 -13.25 3.09
C HIS A 208 4.78 -12.42 2.96
N MET A 209 4.94 -11.11 2.88
CA MET A 209 3.81 -10.22 2.61
C MET A 209 3.37 -10.38 1.15
N PRO A 210 2.07 -10.21 0.84
CA PRO A 210 1.65 -10.24 -0.55
C PRO A 210 2.29 -9.08 -1.32
N TRP A 211 2.82 -9.39 -2.49
CA TRP A 211 3.25 -8.38 -3.44
C TRP A 211 2.02 -7.71 -4.06
N ASN A 212 2.20 -6.52 -4.56
CA ASN A 212 1.15 -5.65 -5.07
C ASN A 212 0.11 -6.35 -5.97
N TYR A 213 -1.08 -5.83 -5.95
CA TYR A 213 -2.37 -6.33 -6.43
C TYR A 213 -2.50 -6.64 -7.92
N SER A 214 -1.69 -6.05 -8.79
CA SER A 214 -2.13 -5.98 -10.17
C SER A 214 -1.18 -6.56 -11.21
N THR A 215 0.01 -7.01 -10.83
CA THR A 215 1.02 -7.28 -11.86
C THR A 215 2.00 -8.38 -11.48
N GLU A 216 1.49 -9.50 -10.99
CA GLU A 216 2.35 -10.67 -10.73
C GLU A 216 2.62 -11.47 -11.99
N ASN A 217 2.96 -10.78 -13.04
CA ASN A 217 3.44 -11.42 -14.24
C ASN A 217 4.87 -11.93 -13.99
N ARG A 218 5.09 -13.21 -14.10
CA ARG A 218 6.43 -13.81 -14.09
C ARG A 218 6.98 -14.08 -15.48
N ASP A 219 6.24 -13.71 -16.50
CA ASP A 219 6.64 -13.82 -17.88
C ASP A 219 7.40 -12.56 -18.36
N TYR A 220 8.23 -12.00 -17.48
CA TYR A 220 9.06 -10.86 -17.79
C TYR A 220 10.39 -11.29 -18.40
N ILE A 221 10.81 -10.57 -19.43
CA ILE A 221 12.14 -10.72 -19.98
C ILE A 221 13.19 -10.27 -18.95
N ASN A 222 14.24 -11.04 -18.74
CA ASN A 222 15.31 -10.69 -17.82
C ASN A 222 16.17 -9.52 -18.35
N ALA A 223 16.84 -8.80 -17.44
CA ALA A 223 17.64 -7.63 -17.77
C ALA A 223 18.77 -7.93 -18.78
N VAL A 224 19.38 -9.12 -18.71
CA VAL A 224 20.46 -9.51 -19.63
C VAL A 224 19.96 -9.54 -21.08
N ASN A 225 18.81 -10.15 -21.33
CA ASN A 225 18.19 -10.20 -22.65
C ASN A 225 17.66 -8.81 -23.07
N ARG A 226 17.05 -8.05 -22.16
CA ARG A 226 16.58 -6.68 -22.45
C ARG A 226 17.72 -5.81 -23.00
N VAL A 227 18.82 -5.75 -22.27
CA VAL A 227 19.99 -4.93 -22.63
C VAL A 227 20.67 -5.44 -23.90
N LYS A 228 20.79 -6.76 -24.05
CA LYS A 228 21.42 -7.36 -25.21
C LYS A 228 20.72 -7.03 -26.52
N TYR A 229 19.40 -7.06 -26.54
CA TYR A 229 18.63 -6.90 -27.77
C TYR A 229 18.14 -5.47 -27.98
N GLY A 230 17.96 -4.70 -26.91
CA GLY A 230 17.35 -3.37 -26.96
C GLY A 230 15.91 -3.38 -27.48
N SER A 231 15.23 -2.25 -27.45
CA SER A 231 13.84 -2.14 -27.93
C SER A 231 13.67 -2.61 -29.35
N ALA A 232 14.58 -2.25 -30.25
CA ALA A 232 14.49 -2.62 -31.66
C ALA A 232 14.68 -4.13 -31.87
N GLY A 233 15.67 -4.73 -31.21
CA GLY A 233 15.92 -6.19 -31.32
C GLY A 233 14.79 -7.03 -30.70
N LEU A 234 14.21 -6.56 -29.61
CA LEU A 234 13.08 -7.22 -28.95
C LEU A 234 11.82 -7.21 -29.84
N ALA A 235 11.62 -6.16 -30.63
CA ALA A 235 10.50 -6.01 -31.54
C ALA A 235 10.73 -6.74 -32.89
N ASN A 236 11.95 -7.22 -33.21
CA ASN A 236 12.22 -7.95 -34.45
C ASN A 236 11.31 -9.15 -34.58
N LEU A 237 10.75 -9.33 -35.78
CA LEU A 237 9.94 -10.49 -36.10
C LEU A 237 10.84 -11.70 -36.41
N VAL A 238 10.61 -12.78 -35.71
CA VAL A 238 11.31 -14.07 -35.88
C VAL A 238 10.31 -15.17 -36.27
N PRO A 239 10.76 -16.26 -36.91
CA PRO A 239 9.87 -17.39 -37.21
C PRO A 239 9.15 -17.88 -35.95
N ASN A 240 7.86 -18.13 -36.08
CA ASN A 240 6.99 -18.59 -34.99
C ASN A 240 7.08 -20.12 -34.86
N PRO A 241 7.76 -20.65 -33.82
CA PRO A 241 7.88 -22.09 -33.63
C PRO A 241 6.60 -22.75 -33.11
N PHE A 242 5.59 -21.96 -32.72
CA PHE A 242 4.31 -22.45 -32.23
C PHE A 242 3.27 -22.63 -33.35
N LEU A 243 3.48 -22.07 -34.54
CA LEU A 243 2.47 -21.93 -35.61
C LEU A 243 1.74 -23.22 -35.96
N TYR A 244 2.42 -24.35 -35.92
CA TYR A 244 1.81 -25.65 -36.31
C TYR A 244 1.93 -26.68 -35.19
N LEU A 245 2.24 -26.26 -33.99
CA LEU A 245 2.54 -27.18 -32.88
C LEU A 245 1.30 -27.97 -32.43
N PHE A 246 0.13 -27.36 -32.51
CA PHE A 246 -1.15 -27.96 -32.15
C PHE A 246 -2.17 -27.79 -33.27
N GLN A 247 -2.12 -28.66 -34.28
CA GLN A 247 -3.08 -28.65 -35.36
C GLN A 247 -4.26 -29.60 -35.11
N GLY A 248 -5.41 -29.30 -35.70
CA GLY A 248 -6.63 -30.09 -35.59
C GLY A 248 -7.64 -29.50 -34.59
N PRO A 249 -8.57 -30.31 -34.05
CA PRO A 249 -9.62 -29.83 -33.16
C PRO A 249 -9.09 -29.28 -31.81
N GLN A 250 -7.82 -29.45 -31.55
CA GLN A 250 -7.12 -28.93 -30.36
C GLN A 250 -6.19 -27.74 -30.67
N ARG A 251 -6.62 -26.82 -31.51
CA ARG A 251 -5.87 -25.60 -31.85
C ARG A 251 -5.76 -24.68 -30.64
N LEU A 252 -4.82 -24.96 -29.73
CA LEU A 252 -4.68 -24.26 -28.48
C LEU A 252 -4.16 -22.83 -28.67
N PHE A 253 -3.35 -22.60 -29.72
CA PHE A 253 -2.85 -21.26 -30.04
C PHE A 253 -3.73 -20.52 -31.08
N ASP A 254 -4.82 -21.09 -31.48
CA ASP A 254 -5.68 -20.63 -32.59
C ASP A 254 -6.79 -19.66 -32.12
N ALA A 255 -6.55 -18.95 -31.06
CA ALA A 255 -7.47 -17.91 -30.62
C ALA A 255 -7.53 -16.79 -31.66
N PRO A 256 -8.72 -16.28 -32.02
CA PRO A 256 -8.83 -15.10 -32.84
C PRO A 256 -8.02 -13.97 -32.25
N GLY A 257 -7.03 -13.44 -32.99
CA GLY A 257 -6.14 -12.39 -32.56
C GLY A 257 -4.88 -12.86 -31.80
N SER A 258 -4.68 -14.16 -31.58
CA SER A 258 -3.43 -14.67 -31.01
C SER A 258 -2.25 -14.39 -31.96
N ILE A 259 -1.17 -13.87 -31.43
CA ILE A 259 0.07 -13.64 -32.18
C ILE A 259 0.65 -14.95 -32.72
N TYR A 260 0.36 -16.07 -32.07
CA TYR A 260 0.86 -17.41 -32.45
C TYR A 260 0.21 -17.97 -33.71
N ASN A 261 -0.80 -17.31 -34.26
CA ASN A 261 -1.38 -17.63 -35.58
C ASN A 261 -0.61 -17.00 -36.74
N ASN A 262 0.37 -16.15 -36.46
CA ASN A 262 1.18 -15.51 -37.48
C ASN A 262 2.44 -16.34 -37.79
N PRO A 263 2.96 -16.31 -39.02
CA PRO A 263 4.23 -16.97 -39.38
C PRO A 263 5.43 -16.47 -38.61
N THR A 264 5.35 -15.23 -38.10
CA THR A 264 6.39 -14.59 -37.32
C THR A 264 5.80 -13.97 -36.06
N ILE A 265 6.59 -13.93 -35.00
CA ILE A 265 6.26 -13.29 -33.73
C ILE A 265 7.41 -12.38 -33.29
N PRO A 266 7.17 -11.35 -32.44
CA PRO A 266 8.22 -10.55 -31.85
C PRO A 266 9.23 -11.41 -31.07
N GLN A 267 10.50 -11.14 -31.21
CA GLN A 267 11.57 -11.90 -30.55
C GLN A 267 11.43 -11.93 -29.03
N ILE A 268 10.92 -10.87 -28.42
CA ILE A 268 10.66 -10.80 -26.98
C ILE A 268 9.83 -11.99 -26.49
N ASN A 269 8.85 -12.48 -27.27
CA ASN A 269 7.97 -13.58 -26.88
C ASN A 269 8.76 -14.90 -26.70
N LEU A 270 9.84 -15.10 -27.48
CA LEU A 270 10.70 -16.30 -27.35
C LEU A 270 11.76 -16.16 -26.25
N LEU A 271 12.04 -14.94 -25.79
CA LEU A 271 13.04 -14.65 -24.75
C LEU A 271 12.45 -14.62 -23.33
N ARG A 272 11.13 -14.67 -23.23
CA ARG A 272 10.43 -14.76 -21.95
C ARG A 272 10.50 -16.15 -21.34
N PRO A 273 10.39 -16.28 -20.01
CA PRO A 273 10.43 -17.57 -19.32
C PRO A 273 9.32 -18.54 -19.72
N TYR A 274 8.17 -18.00 -20.11
CA TYR A 274 6.95 -18.78 -20.45
C TYR A 274 6.44 -18.41 -21.85
N PRO A 275 7.21 -18.66 -22.89
CA PRO A 275 6.95 -18.17 -24.25
C PRO A 275 5.66 -18.75 -24.88
N GLN A 276 5.02 -19.72 -24.24
CA GLN A 276 3.74 -20.29 -24.65
C GLN A 276 2.53 -19.41 -24.26
N TYR A 277 2.74 -18.38 -23.47
CA TYR A 277 1.72 -17.40 -23.08
C TYR A 277 2.04 -16.05 -23.71
N ASP A 278 1.02 -15.29 -24.10
CA ASP A 278 1.19 -14.01 -24.83
C ASP A 278 1.54 -12.88 -23.86
N GLY A 279 2.81 -12.85 -23.43
CA GLY A 279 3.37 -11.79 -22.59
C GLY A 279 2.84 -11.74 -21.16
N GLY A 280 2.09 -12.74 -20.74
CA GLY A 280 1.54 -12.77 -19.40
C GLY A 280 1.30 -14.17 -18.86
N PHE A 281 2.03 -14.52 -17.80
CA PHE A 281 1.79 -15.72 -17.01
C PHE A 281 1.76 -15.33 -15.53
N LEU A 282 0.55 -15.06 -15.04
CA LEU A 282 0.32 -14.48 -13.73
C LEU A 282 -0.02 -15.53 -12.69
N GLY A 283 0.50 -15.37 -11.50
CA GLY A 283 0.13 -16.17 -10.33
C GLY A 283 -0.09 -15.26 -9.13
N PHE A 284 -1.31 -15.12 -8.69
CA PHE A 284 -1.71 -14.16 -7.67
C PHE A 284 -2.16 -14.85 -6.37
N PRO A 285 -1.83 -14.32 -5.17
CA PRO A 285 -0.78 -13.35 -4.86
C PRO A 285 0.60 -13.99 -4.70
N LEU A 286 1.68 -13.24 -5.00
CA LEU A 286 3.05 -13.61 -4.62
C LEU A 286 3.33 -13.16 -3.18
N PHE A 287 3.82 -14.07 -2.36
CA PHE A 287 4.17 -13.79 -0.96
C PHE A 287 5.68 -13.58 -0.82
N VAL A 288 6.20 -12.53 -1.46
CA VAL A 288 7.64 -12.21 -1.54
C VAL A 288 8.01 -10.86 -0.96
N ALA A 289 7.02 -10.04 -0.62
CA ALA A 289 7.26 -8.73 -0.05
C ALA A 289 7.74 -8.81 1.39
N ASN A 290 8.55 -7.82 1.76
CA ASN A 290 9.12 -7.68 3.10
C ASN A 290 9.03 -6.25 3.56
N SER A 291 8.88 -6.05 4.86
CA SER A 291 8.90 -4.74 5.49
C SER A 291 9.69 -4.73 6.78
N SER A 292 10.19 -3.57 7.18
CA SER A 292 10.76 -3.36 8.50
C SER A 292 10.47 -1.93 9.00
N TYR A 293 9.96 -1.84 10.21
CA TYR A 293 9.63 -0.60 10.88
C TYR A 293 10.33 -0.53 12.23
N HIS A 294 10.90 0.64 12.53
CA HIS A 294 11.52 0.94 13.81
C HIS A 294 11.12 2.33 14.24
N SER A 295 10.76 2.50 15.53
CA SER A 295 10.40 3.81 16.06
C SER A 295 10.79 3.97 17.52
N LEU A 296 11.09 5.21 17.87
CA LEU A 296 11.04 5.73 19.24
C LEU A 296 9.72 6.48 19.38
N GLN A 297 8.90 6.10 20.36
CA GLN A 297 7.64 6.74 20.69
C GLN A 297 7.74 7.32 22.08
N VAL A 298 7.45 8.62 22.22
CA VAL A 298 7.48 9.31 23.51
C VAL A 298 6.09 9.87 23.77
N ARG A 299 5.53 9.53 24.93
CA ARG A 299 4.28 10.06 25.42
C ARG A 299 4.53 10.88 26.68
N PHE A 300 4.03 12.09 26.70
CA PHE A 300 4.08 13.00 27.85
C PHE A 300 2.65 13.41 28.22
N GLU A 301 2.20 13.05 29.40
CA GLU A 301 0.84 13.28 29.84
C GLU A 301 0.83 13.98 31.20
N LYS A 302 -0.03 14.98 31.32
CA LYS A 302 -0.37 15.60 32.61
C LYS A 302 -1.88 15.45 32.85
N ARG A 303 -2.23 14.74 33.89
CA ARG A 303 -3.63 14.66 34.35
C ARG A 303 -4.07 16.00 34.94
N ALA A 304 -5.35 16.27 34.88
CA ALA A 304 -5.92 17.54 35.30
C ALA A 304 -5.45 17.96 36.72
N ALA A 305 -4.68 19.03 36.76
CA ALA A 305 -4.19 19.64 37.99
C ALA A 305 -4.11 21.16 37.80
N LYS A 306 -4.71 21.90 38.72
CA LYS A 306 -4.74 23.37 38.67
C LYS A 306 -5.26 23.92 37.33
N GLY A 307 -6.33 23.30 36.78
CA GLY A 307 -6.95 23.71 35.52
C GLY A 307 -6.22 23.30 34.23
N LEU A 308 -5.07 22.62 34.32
CA LEU A 308 -4.29 22.21 33.15
C LEU A 308 -4.22 20.70 33.03
N SER A 309 -4.60 20.18 31.86
CA SER A 309 -4.27 18.82 31.43
C SER A 309 -3.76 18.84 30.00
N PHE A 310 -2.86 17.94 29.67
CA PHE A 310 -2.36 17.78 28.32
C PHE A 310 -1.89 16.35 28.04
N VAL A 311 -1.87 15.99 26.76
CA VAL A 311 -1.20 14.81 26.25
C VAL A 311 -0.41 15.19 25.00
N GLY A 312 0.88 14.84 24.99
CA GLY A 312 1.76 14.98 23.85
C GLY A 312 2.29 13.62 23.44
N ASN A 313 2.33 13.35 22.14
CA ASN A 313 2.94 12.15 21.58
C ASN A 313 3.91 12.55 20.49
N TYR A 314 5.12 12.03 20.57
CA TYR A 314 6.14 12.20 19.55
C TYR A 314 6.61 10.84 19.07
N THR A 315 6.66 10.65 17.75
CA THR A 315 7.18 9.45 17.10
C THR A 315 8.31 9.86 16.18
N PHE A 316 9.47 9.24 16.37
CA PHE A 316 10.57 9.24 15.41
C PHE A 316 10.69 7.83 14.84
N SER A 317 10.58 7.68 13.52
CA SER A 317 10.49 6.36 12.90
C SER A 317 11.20 6.25 11.55
N LYS A 318 11.44 5.00 11.16
CA LYS A 318 11.91 4.60 9.84
C LYS A 318 11.14 3.38 9.39
N PHE A 319 10.52 3.47 8.22
CA PHE A 319 9.78 2.39 7.59
C PHE A 319 10.38 2.06 6.23
N LEU A 320 10.82 0.82 6.05
CA LEU A 320 11.38 0.29 4.81
C LEU A 320 10.53 -0.87 4.32
N ASP A 321 10.31 -0.95 3.03
CA ASP A 321 9.69 -2.10 2.38
C ASP A 321 10.21 -2.27 0.94
N ASN A 322 9.78 -3.31 0.26
CA ASN A 322 10.08 -3.56 -1.14
C ASN A 322 8.81 -3.71 -2.00
N SER A 323 7.64 -3.45 -1.44
CA SER A 323 6.37 -3.50 -2.17
C SER A 323 5.36 -2.57 -1.55
N ASP A 324 4.63 -1.85 -2.37
CA ASP A 324 3.43 -1.15 -1.95
C ASP A 324 2.26 -2.11 -2.06
N ALA A 325 1.69 -2.51 -0.95
CA ALA A 325 0.40 -3.21 -0.94
C ALA A 325 -0.65 -2.25 -1.49
N GLY A 326 -0.92 -2.38 -2.76
CA GLY A 326 -1.81 -1.59 -3.59
C GLY A 326 -2.60 -0.50 -2.90
N GLY A 327 -2.31 0.71 -3.25
CA GLY A 327 -3.06 1.93 -2.97
C GLY A 327 -3.60 2.04 -1.57
N ASN A 328 -3.18 2.97 -0.84
CA ASN A 328 -3.63 3.42 0.48
C ASN A 328 -5.08 3.05 0.89
N ALA A 329 -5.41 1.76 0.92
CA ALA A 329 -6.71 1.27 1.37
C ALA A 329 -7.02 1.67 2.83
N TRP A 330 -6.00 2.10 3.59
CA TRP A 330 -6.12 2.54 4.98
C TRP A 330 -6.29 4.06 5.16
N ILE A 331 -6.04 4.86 4.14
CA ILE A 331 -6.21 6.32 4.22
C ILE A 331 -7.39 6.74 3.33
N GLY A 332 -8.51 6.06 3.41
CA GLY A 332 -9.82 6.51 3.01
C GLY A 332 -9.90 7.33 1.71
N GLY A 333 -9.28 6.89 0.64
CA GLY A 333 -9.34 7.60 -0.62
C GLY A 333 -8.96 6.65 -1.75
N GLY A 334 -9.94 6.27 -2.55
CA GLY A 334 -9.68 5.61 -3.81
C GLY A 334 -8.70 6.42 -4.65
N GLY A 335 -7.69 5.76 -5.19
CA GLY A 335 -6.75 6.36 -6.12
C GLY A 335 -6.02 7.55 -5.51
N GLY A 336 -5.07 7.35 -4.63
CA GLY A 336 -4.25 8.43 -4.10
C GLY A 336 -3.51 9.13 -5.24
N ALA A 337 -4.14 10.14 -5.80
CA ALA A 337 -3.44 11.16 -6.53
C ALA A 337 -2.38 11.72 -5.59
N GLY A 338 -1.12 11.53 -5.91
CA GLY A 338 -0.11 12.36 -5.30
C GLY A 338 1.15 11.70 -4.77
N ILE A 339 1.17 10.41 -4.40
CA ILE A 339 2.43 9.83 -3.92
C ILE A 339 3.08 8.93 -4.97
N GLY A 340 2.61 8.96 -6.20
CA GLY A 340 3.08 8.10 -7.26
C GLY A 340 2.75 6.63 -6.98
N PHE A 341 1.83 6.08 -7.73
CA PHE A 341 1.68 4.62 -7.81
C PHE A 341 2.91 4.11 -8.58
N VAL A 342 3.84 3.55 -7.87
CA VAL A 342 4.89 2.78 -8.52
C VAL A 342 4.23 1.50 -9.01
N GLY A 343 3.97 1.44 -10.30
CA GLY A 343 3.38 0.30 -10.96
C GLY A 343 4.19 -0.99 -10.76
N SER A 344 4.48 -1.67 -11.83
CA SER A 344 5.37 -2.85 -11.82
C SER A 344 6.78 -2.48 -11.33
N PRO A 345 7.52 -3.41 -10.73
CA PRO A 345 8.96 -3.22 -10.48
C PRO A 345 9.71 -2.99 -11.79
N GLN A 346 10.89 -2.41 -11.72
CA GLN A 346 11.74 -2.26 -12.90
C GLN A 346 12.17 -3.64 -13.44
N ASP A 347 12.52 -4.54 -12.54
CA ASP A 347 12.92 -5.90 -12.87
C ASP A 347 12.31 -6.91 -11.89
N PHE A 348 11.38 -7.73 -12.36
CA PHE A 348 10.78 -8.81 -11.56
C PHE A 348 11.76 -9.93 -11.20
N THR A 349 12.85 -10.05 -11.93
CA THR A 349 13.90 -11.03 -11.62
C THR A 349 14.84 -10.56 -10.51
N ASN A 350 14.82 -9.26 -10.19
CA ASN A 350 15.63 -8.64 -9.14
C ASN A 350 14.84 -7.66 -8.25
N LEU A 351 13.95 -8.21 -7.43
CA LEU A 351 13.13 -7.42 -6.51
C LEU A 351 13.93 -6.68 -5.41
N ALA A 352 15.25 -6.91 -5.31
CA ALA A 352 16.11 -6.15 -4.42
C ALA A 352 16.22 -4.67 -4.82
N LEU A 353 16.03 -4.35 -6.10
CA LEU A 353 15.97 -2.99 -6.63
C LEU A 353 14.78 -2.18 -6.07
N GLU A 354 13.75 -2.86 -5.60
CA GLU A 354 12.54 -2.22 -5.08
C GLU A 354 12.62 -1.86 -3.58
N LYS A 355 13.69 -2.26 -2.90
CA LYS A 355 13.87 -1.92 -1.48
C LYS A 355 14.17 -0.44 -1.30
N SER A 356 13.27 0.27 -0.63
CA SER A 356 13.38 1.70 -0.32
C SER A 356 12.69 2.05 0.99
N VAL A 357 12.59 3.34 1.30
CA VAL A 357 11.60 3.80 2.28
C VAL A 357 10.21 3.45 1.78
N SER A 358 9.32 3.07 2.70
CA SER A 358 7.92 2.80 2.39
C SER A 358 7.20 4.08 1.97
N ALA A 359 6.18 3.98 1.10
CA ALA A 359 5.25 5.07 0.82
C ALA A 359 4.64 5.68 2.10
N ASN A 360 4.53 4.88 3.15
CA ASN A 360 3.96 5.27 4.44
C ASN A 360 5.02 5.73 5.46
N ASP A 361 6.29 5.88 5.04
CA ASP A 361 7.35 6.32 5.94
C ASP A 361 7.15 7.78 6.35
N THR A 362 6.88 7.99 7.63
CA THR A 362 6.70 9.29 8.27
C THR A 362 7.72 9.43 9.40
N PRO A 363 8.93 9.96 9.12
CA PRO A 363 10.03 9.95 10.08
C PRO A 363 9.73 10.65 11.39
N GLN A 364 8.95 11.72 11.37
CA GLN A 364 8.62 12.48 12.57
C GLN A 364 7.14 12.83 12.60
N ARG A 365 6.52 12.59 13.74
CA ARG A 365 5.16 13.01 14.02
C ARG A 365 5.04 13.46 15.47
N LEU A 366 4.54 14.69 15.67
CA LEU A 366 4.21 15.26 16.96
C LEU A 366 2.73 15.61 16.97
N THR A 367 2.01 15.15 17.99
CA THR A 367 0.66 15.60 18.31
C THR A 367 0.63 16.10 19.74
N PHE A 368 -0.05 17.21 19.98
CA PHE A 368 -0.15 17.81 21.31
C PHE A 368 -1.55 18.38 21.52
N ALA A 369 -2.25 17.84 22.50
CA ALA A 369 -3.58 18.29 22.91
C ALA A 369 -3.53 18.86 24.31
N VAL A 370 -4.14 20.01 24.52
CA VAL A 370 -4.21 20.69 25.81
C VAL A 370 -5.65 21.02 26.16
N ILE A 371 -6.00 20.93 27.41
CA ILE A 371 -7.20 21.53 28.00
C ILE A 371 -6.73 22.43 29.11
N TYR A 372 -6.97 23.73 28.97
CA TYR A 372 -6.55 24.72 29.95
C TYR A 372 -7.70 25.63 30.36
N ASP A 373 -8.18 25.41 31.58
CA ASP A 373 -9.08 26.35 32.25
C ASP A 373 -8.27 27.53 32.74
N LEU A 374 -8.54 28.73 32.22
CA LEU A 374 -7.76 29.91 32.57
C LEU A 374 -7.97 30.26 34.03
N PRO A 375 -6.91 30.56 34.79
CA PRO A 375 -6.96 30.77 36.23
C PRO A 375 -7.44 32.18 36.60
N PHE A 376 -8.38 32.73 35.82
CA PHE A 376 -8.98 34.06 36.06
C PHE A 376 -10.43 33.93 36.48
N GLY A 377 -10.88 34.81 37.39
CA GLY A 377 -12.25 34.88 37.85
C GLY A 377 -12.43 34.66 39.35
N ARG A 378 -13.70 34.67 39.78
CA ARG A 378 -14.06 34.47 41.19
C ARG A 378 -13.65 33.08 41.69
N GLY A 379 -12.96 33.03 42.82
CA GLY A 379 -12.47 31.79 43.39
C GLY A 379 -11.28 31.19 42.65
N GLN A 380 -10.78 31.82 41.57
CA GLN A 380 -9.59 31.42 40.85
C GLN A 380 -8.32 32.10 41.41
N ARG A 381 -7.15 31.65 40.92
CA ARG A 381 -5.83 32.19 41.37
C ARG A 381 -5.71 33.70 41.16
N PHE A 382 -6.27 34.22 40.06
CA PHE A 382 -6.26 35.62 39.70
C PHE A 382 -7.69 36.16 39.67
N GLY A 383 -7.98 37.18 40.48
CA GLY A 383 -9.29 37.83 40.52
C GLY A 383 -10.31 37.19 41.46
N THR A 384 -9.86 36.58 42.56
CA THR A 384 -10.67 35.87 43.55
C THR A 384 -11.88 36.69 44.02
N ASN A 385 -11.72 38.03 44.21
CA ASN A 385 -12.74 38.95 44.73
C ASN A 385 -13.38 39.83 43.64
N MET A 386 -13.31 39.44 42.36
CA MET A 386 -13.93 40.17 41.26
C MET A 386 -15.46 40.31 41.45
N ASN A 387 -16.02 41.44 41.05
CA ASN A 387 -17.46 41.60 41.02
C ASN A 387 -18.08 40.68 39.93
N ARG A 388 -19.39 40.39 40.01
CA ARG A 388 -20.06 39.44 39.11
C ARG A 388 -19.99 39.83 37.63
N VAL A 389 -20.01 41.16 37.33
CA VAL A 389 -19.98 41.64 35.94
C VAL A 389 -18.62 41.41 35.33
N VAL A 390 -17.53 41.77 36.05
CA VAL A 390 -16.17 41.56 35.60
C VAL A 390 -15.84 40.06 35.49
N ASP A 391 -16.30 39.24 36.44
CA ASP A 391 -16.15 37.78 36.40
C ASP A 391 -16.90 37.18 35.17
N GLY A 392 -18.08 37.70 34.88
CA GLY A 392 -18.84 37.33 33.69
C GLY A 392 -18.09 37.54 32.37
N VAL A 393 -17.13 38.47 32.30
CA VAL A 393 -16.30 38.74 31.14
C VAL A 393 -14.97 37.97 31.21
N VAL A 394 -14.26 38.01 32.33
CA VAL A 394 -12.88 37.56 32.47
C VAL A 394 -12.77 36.09 32.91
N GLY A 395 -13.70 35.61 33.76
CA GLY A 395 -13.69 34.26 34.31
C GLY A 395 -14.26 33.19 33.39
N GLY A 396 -14.05 31.92 33.70
CA GLY A 396 -14.71 30.76 33.04
C GLY A 396 -14.26 30.47 31.61
N TRP A 397 -13.10 30.95 31.17
CA TRP A 397 -12.55 30.63 29.87
C TRP A 397 -11.75 29.33 29.89
N ARG A 398 -11.91 28.55 28.80
CA ARG A 398 -11.17 27.33 28.49
C ARG A 398 -10.57 27.41 27.11
N LEU A 399 -9.28 27.05 27.00
CA LEU A 399 -8.58 26.91 25.74
C LEU A 399 -8.27 25.43 25.50
N THR A 400 -8.54 24.96 24.28
CA THR A 400 -8.26 23.59 23.88
C THR A 400 -7.57 23.57 22.52
N PRO A 401 -6.25 23.89 22.45
CA PRO A 401 -5.46 23.73 21.25
C PRO A 401 -5.17 22.25 20.99
N PHE A 402 -5.20 21.87 19.71
CA PHE A 402 -4.70 20.61 19.19
C PHE A 402 -3.70 20.89 18.06
N VAL A 403 -2.47 20.49 18.29
CA VAL A 403 -1.35 20.73 17.37
C VAL A 403 -0.93 19.43 16.71
N THR A 404 -0.68 19.47 15.41
CA THR A 404 -0.10 18.36 14.65
C THR A 404 1.07 18.86 13.82
N PHE A 405 2.24 18.27 14.01
CA PHE A 405 3.38 18.38 13.10
C PHE A 405 3.72 16.98 12.59
N GLN A 406 3.90 16.84 11.28
CA GLN A 406 4.23 15.57 10.66
C GLN A 406 5.12 15.78 9.44
N SER A 407 6.17 14.97 9.31
CA SER A 407 6.97 14.91 8.07
C SER A 407 6.12 14.46 6.90
N GLY A 408 6.40 15.00 5.72
CA GLY A 408 5.78 14.55 4.48
C GLY A 408 6.15 13.12 4.11
N GLN A 409 5.31 12.49 3.31
CA GLN A 409 5.56 11.17 2.74
C GLN A 409 6.63 11.25 1.64
N PRO A 410 7.40 10.18 1.40
CA PRO A 410 8.38 10.14 0.34
C PRO A 410 7.71 10.10 -1.03
N ILE A 411 8.41 10.57 -2.05
CA ILE A 411 7.88 10.69 -3.41
C ILE A 411 8.57 9.66 -4.30
N SER A 412 7.82 9.05 -5.22
CA SER A 412 8.33 8.27 -6.34
C SER A 412 8.52 9.14 -7.56
N VAL A 413 9.53 8.85 -8.37
CA VAL A 413 9.78 9.52 -9.65
C VAL A 413 9.96 8.48 -10.75
N ASP A 414 9.11 8.56 -11.76
CA ASP A 414 9.14 7.70 -12.93
C ASP A 414 9.63 8.45 -14.17
N MET A 415 10.04 7.70 -15.21
CA MET A 415 10.31 8.23 -16.54
C MET A 415 8.99 8.56 -17.26
N ALA A 416 8.85 9.74 -17.84
CA ALA A 416 7.72 10.06 -18.71
C ALA A 416 7.65 9.13 -19.93
N ASN A 417 8.81 8.84 -20.52
CA ASN A 417 8.95 7.93 -21.65
C ASN A 417 9.55 6.62 -21.16
N GLN A 418 8.70 5.62 -20.95
CA GLN A 418 9.11 4.27 -20.56
C GLN A 418 9.85 3.57 -21.70
N ARG A 419 10.99 3.00 -21.41
CA ARG A 419 11.84 2.28 -22.37
C ARG A 419 12.22 0.88 -21.89
N LEU A 420 11.52 0.36 -20.89
CA LEU A 420 11.59 -1.05 -20.54
C LEU A 420 10.49 -1.81 -21.27
N ALA A 421 10.83 -2.94 -21.83
CA ALA A 421 9.84 -3.80 -22.49
C ALA A 421 8.79 -4.33 -21.50
N ASP A 422 9.25 -4.63 -20.29
CA ASP A 422 8.45 -5.03 -19.14
C ASP A 422 8.94 -4.24 -17.93
N GLY A 423 8.06 -3.88 -17.02
CA GLY A 423 8.44 -3.12 -15.83
C GLY A 423 8.29 -1.60 -16.00
N HIS A 424 8.55 -0.87 -14.92
CA HIS A 424 8.32 0.57 -14.82
C HIS A 424 9.63 1.30 -14.59
N GLN A 425 10.16 1.95 -15.65
CA GLN A 425 11.47 2.56 -15.63
C GLN A 425 11.52 3.82 -14.76
N ARG A 426 12.48 3.88 -13.87
CA ARG A 426 12.84 5.06 -13.10
C ARG A 426 14.06 5.75 -13.72
N PRO A 427 14.26 7.06 -13.53
CA PRO A 427 15.51 7.72 -13.97
C PRO A 427 16.71 7.29 -13.14
N ASN A 428 17.91 7.58 -13.60
CA ASN A 428 19.09 7.55 -12.75
C ASN A 428 19.06 8.74 -11.79
N LEU A 429 19.34 8.50 -10.53
CA LEU A 429 19.53 9.55 -9.52
C LEU A 429 21.02 9.87 -9.39
N ILE A 430 21.43 11.07 -9.83
CA ILE A 430 22.84 11.51 -9.89
C ILE A 430 23.14 12.72 -9.00
N GLY A 431 22.15 13.23 -8.26
CA GLY A 431 22.31 14.38 -7.40
C GLY A 431 21.23 14.48 -6.34
N ASN A 432 21.13 15.64 -5.70
CA ASN A 432 20.04 15.90 -4.76
C ASN A 432 18.73 16.16 -5.51
N PRO A 433 17.69 15.31 -5.33
CA PRO A 433 16.45 15.40 -6.10
C PRO A 433 15.57 16.62 -5.78
N CYS A 434 15.68 17.21 -4.58
CA CYS A 434 14.89 18.37 -4.19
C CYS A 434 15.56 19.68 -4.64
N SER A 435 14.78 20.57 -5.23
CA SER A 435 15.30 21.89 -5.70
C SER A 435 15.59 22.85 -4.54
N GLY A 436 14.86 22.72 -3.43
CA GLY A 436 14.88 23.68 -2.31
C GLY A 436 14.13 24.97 -2.58
N ALA A 437 13.40 25.07 -3.70
CA ALA A 437 12.57 26.20 -4.03
C ALA A 437 11.41 26.38 -3.03
N SER A 438 10.93 27.61 -2.86
CA SER A 438 9.78 27.89 -2.00
C SER A 438 8.51 27.29 -2.60
N LEU A 439 7.60 26.83 -1.74
CA LEU A 439 6.32 26.25 -2.17
C LEU A 439 5.48 27.27 -2.97
N ASP A 440 5.55 28.54 -2.63
CA ASP A 440 4.87 29.61 -3.39
C ASP A 440 5.41 29.73 -4.80
N ALA A 441 6.73 29.67 -4.99
CA ALA A 441 7.34 29.71 -6.33
C ALA A 441 6.93 28.50 -7.17
N ILE A 442 6.82 27.33 -6.54
CA ILE A 442 6.40 26.09 -7.19
C ILE A 442 4.91 26.17 -7.56
N ALA A 443 4.05 26.59 -6.63
CA ALA A 443 2.62 26.73 -6.86
C ALA A 443 2.28 27.78 -7.93
N ASN A 444 3.11 28.81 -8.07
CA ASN A 444 2.98 29.83 -9.11
C ASN A 444 3.64 29.43 -10.45
N GLY A 445 4.21 28.23 -10.55
CA GLY A 445 4.84 27.71 -11.76
C GLY A 445 6.18 28.39 -12.14
N THR A 446 6.79 29.14 -11.20
CA THR A 446 8.08 29.83 -11.45
C THR A 446 9.29 28.99 -11.07
N ALA A 447 9.08 27.87 -10.37
CA ALA A 447 10.08 26.88 -9.99
C ALA A 447 9.50 25.47 -10.00
N SER A 448 10.37 24.46 -10.09
CA SER A 448 10.01 23.04 -9.92
C SER A 448 10.34 22.57 -8.51
N TYR A 449 9.55 21.62 -7.99
CA TYR A 449 9.82 20.93 -6.72
C TYR A 449 11.12 20.13 -6.78
N PHE A 450 11.39 19.54 -7.94
CA PHE A 450 12.56 18.72 -8.17
C PHE A 450 13.69 19.51 -8.84
N ASN A 451 14.91 19.12 -8.53
CA ASN A 451 16.07 19.50 -9.27
C ASN A 451 16.22 18.60 -10.51
N ASN A 452 15.81 19.10 -11.68
CA ASN A 452 15.85 18.32 -12.92
C ASN A 452 17.24 17.77 -13.25
N SER A 453 18.32 18.49 -12.92
CA SER A 453 19.69 18.05 -13.16
C SER A 453 20.17 16.92 -12.24
N ALA A 454 19.40 16.61 -11.20
CA ALA A 454 19.66 15.45 -10.32
C ALA A 454 19.24 14.12 -10.94
N PHE A 455 18.54 14.16 -12.07
CA PHE A 455 18.07 12.97 -12.75
C PHE A 455 18.71 12.85 -14.13
N ALA A 456 18.92 11.61 -14.58
CA ALA A 456 19.44 11.33 -15.91
C ALA A 456 18.71 10.13 -16.53
N ASN A 457 18.66 10.10 -17.85
CA ASN A 457 18.09 8.99 -18.60
C ASN A 457 19.01 7.75 -18.47
N PRO A 458 18.50 6.60 -17.95
CA PRO A 458 19.29 5.38 -17.84
C PRO A 458 19.62 4.74 -19.19
N GLY A 459 18.85 5.02 -20.22
CA GLY A 459 19.00 4.44 -21.55
C GLY A 459 17.90 3.42 -21.88
N ASP A 460 18.02 2.88 -23.08
CA ASP A 460 17.10 1.89 -23.62
C ASP A 460 17.26 0.55 -22.88
N GLN A 461 16.17 0.01 -22.36
CA GLN A 461 16.10 -1.27 -21.66
C GLN A 461 16.99 -1.39 -20.40
N ILE A 462 17.42 -0.26 -19.83
CA ILE A 462 18.30 -0.20 -18.64
C ILE A 462 17.48 0.26 -17.43
N ASP A 463 17.65 -0.45 -16.30
CA ASP A 463 17.05 -0.06 -15.05
C ASP A 463 17.69 1.23 -14.51
N GLY A 464 16.89 2.17 -14.04
CA GLY A 464 17.39 3.39 -13.42
C GLY A 464 17.81 3.17 -11.96
N THR A 465 18.66 4.06 -11.46
CA THR A 465 19.21 3.98 -10.10
C THR A 465 18.37 4.73 -9.05
N ALA A 466 17.36 5.49 -9.45
CA ALA A 466 16.46 6.10 -8.48
C ALA A 466 15.75 5.03 -7.64
N PRO A 467 15.72 5.18 -6.32
CA PRO A 467 14.98 4.26 -5.46
C PRO A 467 13.48 4.35 -5.79
N ARG A 468 12.71 3.32 -5.42
CA ARG A 468 11.26 3.32 -5.57
C ARG A 468 10.62 4.56 -4.93
N TYR A 469 11.08 4.96 -3.75
CA TYR A 469 10.74 6.23 -3.12
C TYR A 469 11.99 6.98 -2.65
N LEU A 470 12.04 8.28 -2.91
CA LEU A 470 13.10 9.19 -2.49
C LEU A 470 13.02 9.40 -0.97
N SER A 471 14.07 9.06 -0.22
CA SER A 471 14.07 9.22 1.25
C SER A 471 14.19 10.66 1.72
N ASN A 472 14.88 11.50 0.94
CA ASN A 472 15.26 12.87 1.25
C ASN A 472 14.43 13.93 0.47
N CYS A 473 13.54 13.52 -0.44
CA CYS A 473 12.62 14.41 -1.12
C CYS A 473 11.19 13.92 -0.87
N ARG A 474 10.41 14.72 -0.15
CA ARG A 474 9.12 14.34 0.40
C ARG A 474 8.07 15.38 0.06
N VAL A 475 6.80 14.99 -0.01
CA VAL A 475 5.70 15.95 -0.08
C VAL A 475 5.77 16.93 1.09
N PRO A 476 5.19 18.13 0.97
CA PRO A 476 5.13 19.06 2.08
C PRO A 476 4.54 18.43 3.33
N GLY A 477 5.17 18.68 4.48
CA GLY A 477 4.71 18.15 5.76
C GLY A 477 3.44 18.82 6.27
N ILE A 478 2.92 18.32 7.38
CA ILE A 478 1.74 18.87 8.05
C ILE A 478 2.19 19.75 9.21
N ALA A 479 1.69 20.98 9.27
CA ALA A 479 1.75 21.87 10.43
C ALA A 479 0.35 22.44 10.64
N ASN A 480 -0.40 21.89 11.59
CA ASN A 480 -1.79 22.27 11.83
C ASN A 480 -2.02 22.65 13.30
N LEU A 481 -2.83 23.67 13.51
CA LEU A 481 -3.38 24.05 14.80
C LEU A 481 -4.90 24.12 14.66
N ASP A 482 -5.60 23.28 15.41
CA ASP A 482 -7.02 23.44 15.69
C ASP A 482 -7.18 24.02 17.09
N LEU A 483 -8.07 25.01 17.24
CA LEU A 483 -8.23 25.72 18.49
C LEU A 483 -9.70 25.81 18.87
N SER A 484 -10.05 25.32 20.06
CA SER A 484 -11.34 25.57 20.67
C SER A 484 -11.20 26.59 21.80
N ILE A 485 -12.07 27.57 21.81
CA ILE A 485 -12.19 28.58 22.87
C ILE A 485 -13.61 28.47 23.42
N ALA A 486 -13.73 28.11 24.69
CA ALA A 486 -15.01 27.99 25.35
C ALA A 486 -15.13 28.99 26.51
N LYS A 487 -16.31 29.50 26.70
CA LYS A 487 -16.68 30.39 27.80
C LYS A 487 -17.84 29.78 28.56
N LYS A 488 -17.64 29.51 29.84
CA LYS A 488 -18.67 28.97 30.73
C LYS A 488 -19.29 30.05 31.59
N PHE A 489 -20.64 30.15 31.58
CA PHE A 489 -21.43 31.02 32.42
C PHE A 489 -22.20 30.16 33.44
N ASN A 490 -21.79 30.15 34.70
CA ASN A 490 -22.44 29.40 35.75
C ASN A 490 -23.72 30.14 36.20
N ILE A 491 -24.86 29.44 36.15
CA ILE A 491 -26.18 29.96 36.59
C ILE A 491 -26.48 29.48 38.02
N LYS A 492 -26.30 28.17 38.26
CA LYS A 492 -26.39 27.50 39.56
C LYS A 492 -25.31 26.39 39.61
N GLU A 493 -25.21 25.67 40.73
CA GLU A 493 -24.19 24.64 40.94
C GLU A 493 -24.07 23.64 39.78
N ASN A 494 -25.20 23.16 39.23
CA ASN A 494 -25.25 22.19 38.14
C ASN A 494 -25.83 22.75 36.85
N MET A 495 -26.10 24.06 36.78
CA MET A 495 -26.65 24.73 35.58
C MET A 495 -25.63 25.72 35.04
N PHE A 496 -25.31 25.57 33.76
CA PHE A 496 -24.45 26.55 33.07
C PHE A 496 -24.75 26.64 31.58
N ILE A 497 -24.39 27.77 31.00
CA ILE A 497 -24.32 27.95 29.56
C ILE A 497 -22.84 27.93 29.17
N GLU A 498 -22.49 27.14 28.17
CA GLU A 498 -21.20 27.18 27.54
C GLU A 498 -21.32 27.67 26.10
N VAL A 499 -20.62 28.76 25.77
CA VAL A 499 -20.46 29.25 24.42
C VAL A 499 -19.10 28.83 23.95
N ARG A 500 -19.01 28.11 22.82
CA ARG A 500 -17.77 27.56 22.31
C ARG A 500 -17.59 27.95 20.85
N GLY A 501 -16.38 28.41 20.50
CA GLY A 501 -15.92 28.62 19.14
C GLY A 501 -14.82 27.64 18.81
N ASP A 502 -15.00 26.86 17.74
CA ASP A 502 -13.98 25.94 17.22
C ASP A 502 -13.43 26.49 15.91
N PHE A 503 -12.12 26.56 15.82
CA PHE A 503 -11.37 27.05 14.65
C PHE A 503 -10.47 25.93 14.15
N PHE A 504 -10.76 25.43 12.96
CA PHE A 504 -9.94 24.43 12.29
C PHE A 504 -8.95 25.12 11.38
N ASN A 505 -7.71 24.61 11.33
CA ASN A 505 -6.60 25.26 10.68
C ASN A 505 -6.49 26.74 11.11
N ALA A 506 -6.46 26.97 12.42
CA ALA A 506 -6.59 28.32 13.02
C ALA A 506 -5.53 29.32 12.51
N LEU A 507 -4.33 28.82 12.15
CA LEU A 507 -3.24 29.61 11.58
C LEU A 507 -3.37 29.83 10.07
N ASN A 508 -4.37 29.20 9.42
CA ASN A 508 -4.58 29.25 7.96
C ASN A 508 -3.35 28.81 7.15
N ASN A 509 -2.67 27.75 7.63
CA ASN A 509 -1.52 27.19 6.92
C ASN A 509 -2.01 26.37 5.71
N PRO A 510 -1.62 26.68 4.47
CA PRO A 510 -1.91 25.84 3.32
C PRO A 510 -1.06 24.57 3.39
N ARG A 511 -1.68 23.41 3.09
CA ARG A 511 -0.98 22.17 2.83
C ARG A 511 -1.04 21.88 1.33
N PHE A 512 0.07 22.03 0.67
CA PHE A 512 0.18 21.76 -0.75
C PHE A 512 0.14 20.26 -1.01
N GLY A 513 -0.46 19.88 -2.14
CA GLY A 513 -0.51 18.50 -2.62
C GLY A 513 0.87 17.98 -3.02
N ALA A 514 0.91 16.72 -3.44
CA ALA A 514 2.15 16.11 -3.91
C ALA A 514 2.57 16.74 -5.25
N PRO A 515 3.89 16.93 -5.43
CA PRO A 515 4.41 17.35 -6.73
C PRO A 515 4.23 16.27 -7.78
N ALA A 516 3.93 16.68 -8.99
CA ALA A 516 3.76 15.83 -10.15
C ALA A 516 5.07 15.11 -10.52
N ALA A 517 5.04 13.79 -10.61
CA ALA A 517 6.22 12.96 -10.80
C ALA A 517 5.94 11.59 -11.44
N ASN A 518 4.71 11.36 -11.93
CA ASN A 518 4.22 10.04 -12.30
C ASN A 518 3.95 9.94 -13.80
N SER A 519 4.43 8.87 -14.45
CA SER A 519 4.19 8.62 -15.86
C SER A 519 2.73 8.29 -16.19
N ASN A 520 1.96 7.75 -15.24
CA ASN A 520 0.55 7.39 -15.46
C ASN A 520 -0.37 8.60 -15.67
N ASP A 521 0.00 9.76 -15.11
CA ASP A 521 -0.70 11.02 -15.33
C ASP A 521 0.00 11.93 -16.34
N GLY A 522 1.05 11.43 -16.99
CA GLY A 522 1.82 12.15 -18.00
C GLY A 522 2.83 13.16 -17.43
N THR A 523 3.10 13.13 -16.12
CA THR A 523 3.97 14.11 -15.45
C THR A 523 5.30 13.52 -14.95
N GLY A 524 5.70 12.33 -15.40
CA GLY A 524 6.99 11.73 -15.09
C GLY A 524 8.17 12.60 -15.50
N TRP A 525 9.37 12.25 -15.04
CA TRP A 525 10.58 12.98 -15.41
C TRP A 525 10.81 13.00 -16.93
N GLY A 526 11.01 14.18 -17.46
CA GLY A 526 11.11 14.46 -18.90
C GLY A 526 9.80 14.91 -19.55
N ALA A 527 8.70 15.04 -18.81
CA ALA A 527 7.46 15.63 -19.27
C ALA A 527 7.32 17.08 -18.81
N ASP A 528 6.45 17.82 -19.51
CA ASP A 528 6.00 19.12 -19.06
C ASP A 528 5.20 18.98 -17.75
N GLY A 529 5.40 19.91 -16.82
CA GLY A 529 4.74 19.87 -15.52
C GLY A 529 5.42 19.03 -14.45
N PHE A 530 6.52 18.33 -14.75
CA PHE A 530 7.31 17.62 -13.75
C PHE A 530 7.72 18.53 -12.59
N GLY A 531 7.38 18.11 -11.35
CA GLY A 531 7.64 18.87 -10.13
C GLY A 531 6.70 20.05 -9.89
N GLY A 532 5.64 20.20 -10.67
CA GLY A 532 4.57 21.15 -10.39
C GLY A 532 3.66 20.69 -9.25
N ILE A 533 3.08 21.65 -8.51
CA ILE A 533 2.05 21.39 -7.50
C ILE A 533 0.77 22.06 -7.97
N PHE A 534 -0.30 21.30 -8.17
CA PHE A 534 -1.51 21.76 -8.82
C PHE A 534 -2.72 21.90 -7.92
N TYR A 535 -2.61 21.48 -6.64
CA TYR A 535 -3.73 21.53 -5.72
C TYR A 535 -3.28 21.67 -4.26
N GLN A 536 -4.23 22.12 -3.43
CA GLN A 536 -4.12 22.17 -1.98
C GLN A 536 -4.93 21.04 -1.38
N GLU A 537 -4.35 20.31 -0.42
CA GLU A 537 -4.99 19.13 0.19
C GLU A 537 -5.90 19.45 1.38
N ASN A 538 -5.61 20.53 2.11
CA ASN A 538 -6.42 20.90 3.27
C ASN A 538 -7.38 22.06 2.94
N GLN A 539 -8.42 22.16 3.75
CA GLN A 539 -9.32 23.29 3.69
C GLN A 539 -8.66 24.55 4.30
N PRO A 540 -9.02 25.75 3.83
CA PRO A 540 -8.69 27.00 4.50
C PRO A 540 -9.22 26.98 5.94
N ARG A 541 -8.76 27.96 6.74
CA ARG A 541 -9.29 28.16 8.08
C ARG A 541 -10.82 28.30 8.01
N HIS A 542 -11.52 27.52 8.81
CA HIS A 542 -12.95 27.60 9.00
C HIS A 542 -13.28 27.40 10.47
N GLY A 543 -14.47 27.78 10.85
CA GLY A 543 -14.88 27.70 12.25
C GLY A 543 -16.37 27.51 12.42
N GLN A 544 -16.74 27.11 13.63
CA GLN A 544 -18.13 26.98 14.06
C GLN A 544 -18.30 27.55 15.45
N ILE A 545 -19.52 27.95 15.77
CA ILE A 545 -19.92 28.38 17.11
C ILE A 545 -21.01 27.46 17.61
N GLY A 546 -20.86 26.99 18.84
CA GLY A 546 -21.84 26.17 19.54
C GLY A 546 -22.24 26.80 20.86
N ILE A 547 -23.50 26.60 21.25
CA ILE A 547 -24.03 26.98 22.56
C ILE A 547 -24.60 25.73 23.22
N HIS A 548 -24.09 25.39 24.39
CA HIS A 548 -24.56 24.27 25.20
C HIS A 548 -25.20 24.77 26.47
N PHE A 549 -26.41 24.33 26.74
CA PHE A 549 -27.10 24.55 28.01
C PHE A 549 -27.11 23.23 28.79
N VAL A 550 -26.58 23.26 29.99
CA VAL A 550 -26.53 22.10 30.89
C VAL A 550 -27.39 22.44 32.11
N PHE A 551 -28.31 21.54 32.44
CA PHE A 551 -29.27 21.69 33.56
C PHE A 551 -29.40 20.40 34.37
#